data_c7376a412b7231bdd991cee264d905d7
#
_entry.id   c7376a412b7231bdd991cee264d905d7
#
_cell.length_a   1.000
_cell.length_b   1.000
_cell.length_c   1.000
_cell.angle_alpha   90.00
_cell.angle_beta   90.00
_cell.angle_gamma   90.00
#
_symmetry.space_group_name_H-M   'P 1'
#
loop_
_entity.id
_entity.type
_entity.pdbx_description
1 polymer ?
#
loop_
_entity_poly.entity_id
_entity_poly.type
_entity_poly.pdbx_seq_one_letter_code
_entity_poly.pdbx_strand_id
1 'polypeptide(L)'
;LARIISKIHLPDKNPFYIEKTPKMGEKQEGGSPGSVASTVTRPHGLNDKAKDDFVDQNVLDELEQPVQIQKVVQEAILLAGGAAAILLQVAEPGVGKGVDEHSNFAYRPMDRLRTTMTYVYCMAFGSRSEKEAVIAMVHRAHAVVKGPDYSADDPNLQLWVAATLYAVGIELYQQMFGRMTEEDADSIYREYSILAVSLRVRPGMWPVSRRAFWEYWDQQIETMHITENAQRVAKDLLWNKELPLHVRFLLPLVRLTTAEMLPKRIREAYGLKSSKIRRGLYRVTLGFTKVTYPCLPKTIRTYPMRYYLTDMRRRLQNMS
;
A
#
# COMPACT_ATOMS: atom_id res chain seq x y z
N LEU A 1 -13.62 16.41 -9.47
CA LEU A 1 -12.76 15.54 -8.63
C LEU A 1 -12.20 16.34 -7.45
N ALA A 2 -11.56 17.50 -7.67
CA ALA A 2 -10.99 18.34 -6.61
C ALA A 2 -12.04 18.74 -5.55
N ARG A 3 -13.26 19.13 -5.94
CA ARG A 3 -14.38 19.42 -5.02
C ARG A 3 -14.93 18.17 -4.29
N ILE A 4 -14.81 17.00 -4.87
CA ILE A 4 -15.22 15.74 -4.23
C ILE A 4 -14.18 15.36 -3.16
N ILE A 5 -12.89 15.50 -3.47
CA ILE A 5 -11.80 15.21 -2.53
C ILE A 5 -11.80 16.21 -1.36
N SER A 6 -12.06 17.50 -1.61
CA SER A 6 -12.11 18.55 -0.56
C SER A 6 -13.33 18.44 0.38
N LYS A 7 -14.42 17.78 -0.05
CA LYS A 7 -15.62 17.55 0.76
C LYS A 7 -15.58 16.27 1.58
N ILE A 8 -14.58 15.40 1.39
CA ILE A 8 -14.34 14.25 2.25
C ILE A 8 -13.71 14.80 3.54
N HIS A 9 -14.58 15.19 4.47
CA HIS A 9 -14.17 15.60 5.82
C HIS A 9 -13.64 14.35 6.53
N LEU A 10 -12.32 14.17 6.54
CA LEU A 10 -11.68 13.11 7.28
C LEU A 10 -11.64 13.52 8.75
N PRO A 11 -12.10 12.69 9.70
CA PRO A 11 -12.01 13.02 11.12
C PRO A 11 -10.56 13.23 11.54
N ASP A 12 -10.34 14.16 12.45
CA ASP A 12 -9.01 14.60 12.97
C ASP A 12 -8.28 13.53 13.84
N LYS A 13 -8.67 12.26 13.72
CA LYS A 13 -8.02 11.16 14.44
C LYS A 13 -6.72 10.77 13.76
N ASN A 14 -5.70 10.50 14.56
CA ASN A 14 -4.39 10.03 14.11
C ASN A 14 -4.53 8.80 13.18
N PRO A 15 -4.09 8.83 11.92
CA PRO A 15 -4.26 7.72 10.98
C PRO A 15 -3.44 6.48 11.35
N PHE A 16 -2.48 6.63 12.27
CA PHE A 16 -1.63 5.54 12.78
C PHE A 16 -2.15 4.98 14.12
N TYR A 17 -3.28 5.47 14.62
CA TYR A 17 -3.88 4.94 15.85
C TYR A 17 -4.81 3.77 15.54
N ILE A 18 -4.38 2.57 15.93
CA ILE A 18 -5.21 1.36 15.91
C ILE A 18 -5.96 1.33 17.24
N GLU A 19 -7.25 1.61 17.20
CA GLU A 19 -8.12 1.54 18.36
C GLU A 19 -8.24 0.07 18.80
N LYS A 20 -7.80 -0.24 20.03
CA LYS A 20 -8.00 -1.58 20.61
C LYS A 20 -9.49 -1.83 20.74
N THR A 21 -10.02 -2.80 20.03
CA THR A 21 -11.36 -3.35 20.27
C THR A 21 -11.42 -3.96 21.67
N PRO A 22 -12.46 -3.68 22.48
CA PRO A 22 -12.62 -4.35 23.76
C PRO A 22 -12.84 -5.85 23.55
N LYS A 23 -11.99 -6.67 24.14
CA LYS A 23 -12.20 -8.12 24.19
C LYS A 23 -13.47 -8.41 24.97
N MET A 24 -14.46 -9.02 24.35
CA MET A 24 -15.60 -9.62 25.06
C MET A 24 -15.11 -10.82 25.86
N GLY A 25 -15.38 -10.78 27.13
CA GLY A 25 -15.28 -11.67 28.25
C GLY A 25 -14.73 -13.09 28.05
N GLU A 26 -13.54 -13.36 28.56
CA GLU A 26 -13.09 -14.70 28.92
C GLU A 26 -13.73 -15.11 30.26
N LYS A 27 -14.54 -16.18 30.22
CA LYS A 27 -14.93 -16.94 31.41
C LYS A 27 -13.73 -17.70 31.94
N GLN A 28 -13.40 -17.48 33.20
CA GLN A 28 -12.47 -18.33 33.97
C GLN A 28 -13.09 -19.70 34.19
N GLU A 29 -12.36 -20.77 33.87
CA GLU A 29 -12.46 -22.05 34.55
C GLU A 29 -11.07 -22.56 34.88
N GLY A 30 -10.91 -22.94 36.14
CA GLY A 30 -9.65 -23.28 36.77
C GLY A 30 -9.22 -24.74 36.57
N GLY A 31 -7.96 -25.01 36.86
CA GLY A 31 -7.39 -26.38 37.02
C GLY A 31 -5.87 -26.39 36.86
N SER A 32 -5.15 -26.37 37.94
CA SER A 32 -3.72 -26.75 38.10
C SER A 32 -3.68 -28.16 38.74
N PRO A 33 -2.55 -28.92 38.87
CA PRO A 33 -1.15 -28.62 38.52
C PRO A 33 -0.42 -29.85 37.89
N GLY A 34 0.83 -29.64 37.43
CA GLY A 34 1.76 -30.76 37.12
C GLY A 34 3.14 -30.25 36.63
N SER A 35 4.06 -30.18 37.57
CA SER A 35 5.50 -29.93 37.43
C SER A 35 6.22 -30.94 36.54
N VAL A 36 7.10 -30.50 35.62
CA VAL A 36 8.45 -31.10 35.45
C VAL A 36 9.39 -30.00 34.91
N ALA A 37 10.47 -29.79 35.67
CA ALA A 37 11.56 -28.90 35.29
C ALA A 37 12.52 -29.61 34.29
N SER A 38 12.93 -28.91 33.24
CA SER A 38 14.21 -29.17 32.61
C SER A 38 14.90 -27.87 32.28
N THR A 39 16.01 -27.67 32.93
CA THR A 39 16.93 -26.55 32.89
C THR A 39 17.67 -26.58 31.54
N VAL A 40 17.45 -25.63 30.68
CA VAL A 40 18.33 -25.29 29.55
C VAL A 40 18.85 -23.91 29.77
N THR A 41 20.15 -23.81 30.01
CA THR A 41 20.96 -22.62 30.22
C THR A 41 20.88 -21.71 29.01
N ARG A 42 20.38 -20.47 29.20
CA ARG A 42 20.45 -19.36 28.22
C ARG A 42 21.88 -18.78 28.24
N PRO A 43 22.48 -18.53 27.06
CA PRO A 43 23.62 -17.60 27.01
C PRO A 43 23.15 -16.16 27.24
N HIS A 44 23.91 -15.46 28.04
CA HIS A 44 23.71 -14.06 28.42
C HIS A 44 23.85 -13.10 27.23
N GLY A 45 22.92 -12.14 27.16
CA GLY A 45 23.23 -10.75 26.82
C GLY A 45 23.48 -10.44 25.34
N LEU A 46 22.41 -10.30 24.55
CA LEU A 46 22.45 -9.44 23.37
C LEU A 46 21.47 -8.28 23.60
N ASN A 47 22.03 -7.10 23.53
CA ASN A 47 21.46 -5.81 23.83
C ASN A 47 20.21 -5.53 22.98
N ASP A 48 19.02 -5.48 23.58
CA ASP A 48 17.72 -5.23 22.90
C ASP A 48 17.60 -3.82 22.30
N LYS A 49 18.60 -2.95 22.47
CA LYS A 49 18.65 -1.61 21.86
C LYS A 49 19.12 -1.60 20.39
N ALA A 50 19.69 -2.68 19.88
CA ALA A 50 20.25 -2.74 18.52
C ALA A 50 19.23 -3.20 17.44
N LYS A 51 17.95 -3.36 17.78
CA LYS A 51 16.91 -3.84 16.84
C LYS A 51 16.11 -2.76 16.10
N ASP A 52 16.23 -1.49 16.50
CA ASP A 52 15.42 -0.40 15.93
C ASP A 52 16.10 0.40 14.79
N ASP A 53 17.42 0.22 14.54
CA ASP A 53 18.16 1.02 13.57
C ASP A 53 18.34 0.33 12.21
N PHE A 54 17.33 -0.41 11.70
CA PHE A 54 17.47 -1.15 10.44
C PHE A 54 16.96 -0.41 9.21
N VAL A 55 17.11 0.90 9.17
CA VAL A 55 17.10 1.65 7.91
C VAL A 55 18.55 1.79 7.48
N ASP A 56 18.91 1.20 6.34
CA ASP A 56 20.25 1.37 5.79
C ASP A 56 20.44 2.85 5.43
N GLN A 57 21.15 3.59 6.30
CA GLN A 57 21.38 5.02 6.14
C GLN A 57 22.03 5.33 4.79
N ASN A 58 22.89 4.44 4.26
CA ASN A 58 23.55 4.63 2.98
C ASN A 58 22.51 4.65 1.83
N VAL A 59 21.48 3.81 1.89
CA VAL A 59 20.42 3.80 0.88
C VAL A 59 19.53 5.04 0.98
N LEU A 60 19.25 5.50 2.19
CA LEU A 60 18.51 6.76 2.37
C LEU A 60 19.34 7.97 1.90
N ASP A 61 20.64 7.94 2.10
CA ASP A 61 21.54 9.01 1.64
C ASP A 61 21.62 9.05 0.11
N GLU A 62 21.71 7.90 -0.56
CA GLU A 62 21.66 7.80 -2.03
C GLU A 62 20.31 8.23 -2.62
N LEU A 63 19.22 8.02 -1.87
CA LEU A 63 17.85 8.31 -2.28
C LEU A 63 17.26 9.55 -1.57
N GLU A 64 18.10 10.39 -0.99
CA GLU A 64 17.66 11.54 -0.18
C GLU A 64 16.70 12.46 -0.93
N GLN A 65 16.92 12.65 -2.24
CA GLN A 65 16.04 13.44 -3.09
C GLN A 65 15.75 12.73 -4.41
N PRO A 66 14.91 11.70 -4.42
CA PRO A 66 14.53 11.04 -5.66
C PRO A 66 13.76 12.00 -6.56
N VAL A 67 14.15 12.13 -7.82
CA VAL A 67 13.56 13.08 -8.79
C VAL A 67 12.68 12.36 -9.81
N GLN A 68 13.08 11.16 -10.22
CA GLN A 68 12.41 10.45 -11.30
C GLN A 68 11.09 9.81 -10.86
N ILE A 69 11.05 9.23 -9.66
CA ILE A 69 9.81 8.68 -9.07
C ILE A 69 8.75 9.77 -8.93
N GLN A 70 9.14 11.03 -8.67
CA GLN A 70 8.24 12.16 -8.55
C GLN A 70 7.40 12.36 -9.81
N LYS A 71 7.97 12.13 -11.01
CA LYS A 71 7.26 12.24 -12.29
C LYS A 71 6.01 11.37 -12.32
N VAL A 72 6.11 10.19 -11.72
CA VAL A 72 5.03 9.19 -11.69
C VAL A 72 4.09 9.44 -10.53
N VAL A 73 4.60 9.44 -9.30
CA VAL A 73 3.74 9.40 -8.10
C VAL A 73 2.94 10.69 -7.89
N GLN A 74 3.37 11.84 -8.45
CA GLN A 74 2.60 13.08 -8.36
C GLN A 74 1.24 13.04 -9.08
N GLU A 75 1.05 12.10 -10.01
CA GLU A 75 -0.11 12.07 -10.89
C GLU A 75 -1.35 11.48 -10.18
N ALA A 76 -2.42 12.27 -10.09
CA ALA A 76 -3.67 11.89 -9.43
C ALA A 76 -4.32 10.64 -10.04
N ILE A 77 -4.04 10.34 -11.31
CA ILE A 77 -4.59 9.17 -11.99
C ILE A 77 -4.18 7.85 -11.32
N LEU A 78 -3.04 7.82 -10.62
CA LEU A 78 -2.58 6.62 -9.91
C LEU A 78 -3.58 6.16 -8.84
N LEU A 79 -4.40 7.07 -8.29
CA LEU A 79 -5.45 6.71 -7.35
C LEU A 79 -6.51 5.79 -7.98
N ALA A 80 -6.67 5.81 -9.31
CA ALA A 80 -7.58 4.91 -10.01
C ALA A 80 -7.13 3.44 -9.95
N GLY A 81 -5.83 3.19 -9.77
CA GLY A 81 -5.24 1.87 -9.58
C GLY A 81 -5.24 1.39 -8.13
N GLY A 82 -5.60 2.24 -7.18
CA GLY A 82 -5.48 1.93 -5.75
C GLY A 82 -6.20 0.64 -5.35
N ALA A 83 -7.42 0.42 -5.85
CA ALA A 83 -8.17 -0.79 -5.54
C ALA A 83 -7.51 -2.05 -6.15
N ALA A 84 -6.95 -1.97 -7.35
CA ALA A 84 -6.21 -3.08 -7.95
C ALA A 84 -4.93 -3.38 -7.16
N ALA A 85 -4.18 -2.35 -6.76
CA ALA A 85 -3.00 -2.52 -5.92
C ALA A 85 -3.35 -3.19 -4.58
N ILE A 86 -4.41 -2.76 -3.90
CA ILE A 86 -4.85 -3.36 -2.64
C ILE A 86 -5.21 -4.84 -2.84
N LEU A 87 -5.96 -5.20 -3.88
CA LEU A 87 -6.32 -6.60 -4.13
C LEU A 87 -5.08 -7.46 -4.42
N LEU A 88 -4.09 -6.92 -5.11
CA LEU A 88 -2.81 -7.60 -5.33
C LEU A 88 -2.03 -7.77 -4.02
N GLN A 89 -2.00 -6.74 -3.16
CA GLN A 89 -1.35 -6.80 -1.86
C GLN A 89 -1.94 -7.90 -0.98
N VAL A 90 -3.26 -7.89 -0.82
CA VAL A 90 -3.95 -8.85 0.05
C VAL A 90 -4.10 -10.25 -0.57
N ALA A 91 -3.76 -10.43 -1.84
CA ALA A 91 -3.61 -11.74 -2.48
C ALA A 91 -2.47 -12.55 -1.85
N GLU A 92 -1.48 -11.87 -1.29
CA GLU A 92 -0.47 -12.50 -0.45
C GLU A 92 -1.09 -12.82 0.93
N PRO A 93 -1.07 -14.11 1.37
CA PRO A 93 -1.82 -14.56 2.55
C PRO A 93 -1.51 -13.79 3.84
N GLY A 94 -0.23 -13.52 4.12
CA GLY A 94 0.19 -12.77 5.32
C GLY A 94 -0.30 -11.34 5.31
N VAL A 95 -0.25 -10.66 4.16
CA VAL A 95 -0.81 -9.30 3.99
C VAL A 95 -2.33 -9.34 4.11
N GLY A 96 -2.99 -10.31 3.44
CA GLY A 96 -4.44 -10.46 3.47
C GLY A 96 -4.96 -10.65 4.90
N LYS A 97 -4.32 -11.52 5.67
CA LYS A 97 -4.66 -11.80 7.07
C LYS A 97 -4.41 -10.58 7.96
N GLY A 98 -3.25 -9.94 7.85
CA GLY A 98 -2.93 -8.74 8.60
C GLY A 98 -3.90 -7.58 8.33
N VAL A 99 -4.33 -7.41 7.08
CA VAL A 99 -5.31 -6.37 6.71
C VAL A 99 -6.71 -6.70 7.24
N ASP A 100 -7.16 -7.94 7.13
CA ASP A 100 -8.49 -8.37 7.55
C ASP A 100 -8.65 -8.32 9.08
N GLU A 101 -7.63 -8.78 9.82
CA GLU A 101 -7.69 -8.87 11.29
C GLU A 101 -7.41 -7.54 12.02
N HIS A 102 -6.57 -6.66 11.44
CA HIS A 102 -6.12 -5.43 12.12
C HIS A 102 -6.63 -4.14 11.47
N SER A 103 -7.14 -4.21 10.24
CA SER A 103 -7.63 -3.03 9.55
C SER A 103 -9.15 -2.98 9.61
N ASN A 104 -9.68 -1.88 10.15
CA ASN A 104 -11.11 -1.58 10.09
C ASN A 104 -11.52 -1.17 8.65
N PHE A 105 -11.16 -2.03 7.67
CA PHE A 105 -11.22 -1.72 6.25
C PHE A 105 -12.64 -1.43 5.79
N ALA A 106 -13.62 -2.16 6.34
CA ALA A 106 -15.04 -1.95 6.03
C ALA A 106 -15.53 -0.54 6.41
N TYR A 107 -15.01 0.01 7.50
CA TYR A 107 -15.48 1.28 8.05
C TYR A 107 -14.59 2.48 7.73
N ARG A 108 -13.30 2.26 7.46
CA ARG A 108 -12.31 3.35 7.32
C ARG A 108 -11.34 3.18 6.12
N PRO A 109 -11.82 2.86 4.91
CA PRO A 109 -10.94 2.67 3.74
C PRO A 109 -10.18 3.96 3.36
N MET A 110 -10.77 5.13 3.66
CA MET A 110 -10.16 6.43 3.36
C MET A 110 -8.97 6.74 4.28
N ASP A 111 -8.99 6.28 5.54
CA ASP A 111 -7.85 6.46 6.46
C ASP A 111 -6.65 5.65 5.97
N ARG A 112 -6.88 4.44 5.46
CA ARG A 112 -5.83 3.61 4.89
C ARG A 112 -5.24 4.22 3.61
N LEU A 113 -6.10 4.70 2.72
CA LEU A 113 -5.65 5.44 1.54
C LEU A 113 -4.78 6.64 1.95
N ARG A 114 -5.24 7.41 2.93
CA ARG A 114 -4.52 8.57 3.47
C ARG A 114 -3.13 8.18 4.00
N THR A 115 -3.03 7.12 4.79
CA THR A 115 -1.76 6.64 5.35
C THR A 115 -0.81 6.22 4.25
N THR A 116 -1.27 5.41 3.30
CA THR A 116 -0.46 4.96 2.16
C THR A 116 0.01 6.14 1.31
N MET A 117 -0.89 7.06 0.96
CA MET A 117 -0.52 8.21 0.14
C MET A 117 0.40 9.18 0.88
N THR A 118 0.21 9.37 2.19
CA THR A 118 1.15 10.14 3.03
C THR A 118 2.55 9.55 2.96
N TYR A 119 2.67 8.23 3.12
CA TYR A 119 3.95 7.53 3.02
C TYR A 119 4.58 7.67 1.63
N VAL A 120 3.86 7.31 0.56
CA VAL A 120 4.36 7.37 -0.82
C VAL A 120 4.82 8.78 -1.19
N TYR A 121 4.01 9.79 -0.89
CA TYR A 121 4.38 11.17 -1.20
C TYR A 121 5.52 11.69 -0.32
N CYS A 122 5.57 11.30 0.95
CA CYS A 122 6.69 11.69 1.82
C CYS A 122 8.01 11.09 1.34
N MET A 123 8.05 9.81 0.95
CA MET A 123 9.26 9.18 0.42
C MET A 123 9.75 9.85 -0.86
N ALA A 124 8.85 10.35 -1.72
CA ALA A 124 9.21 11.01 -2.97
C ALA A 124 9.52 12.52 -2.82
N PHE A 125 8.87 13.23 -1.91
CA PHE A 125 8.89 14.70 -1.85
C PHE A 125 9.26 15.28 -0.48
N GLY A 126 9.36 14.44 0.54
CA GLY A 126 9.64 14.87 1.90
C GLY A 126 11.12 15.25 2.10
N SER A 127 11.37 16.12 3.08
CA SER A 127 12.71 16.30 3.61
C SER A 127 13.17 15.04 4.36
N ARG A 128 14.48 14.93 4.64
CA ARG A 128 15.03 13.81 5.42
C ARG A 128 14.30 13.64 6.75
N SER A 129 14.15 14.72 7.52
CA SER A 129 13.44 14.69 8.81
C SER A 129 11.96 14.29 8.69
N GLU A 130 11.26 14.72 7.61
CA GLU A 130 9.90 14.28 7.34
C GLU A 130 9.85 12.78 7.03
N LYS A 131 10.78 12.27 6.21
CA LYS A 131 10.89 10.84 5.90
C LYS A 131 11.14 10.01 7.15
N GLU A 132 12.12 10.37 7.98
CA GLU A 132 12.42 9.69 9.25
C GLU A 132 11.21 9.65 10.18
N ALA A 133 10.49 10.77 10.34
CA ALA A 133 9.29 10.84 11.15
C ALA A 133 8.18 9.91 10.62
N VAL A 134 7.94 9.92 9.31
CA VAL A 134 6.90 9.07 8.68
C VAL A 134 7.29 7.59 8.73
N ILE A 135 8.55 7.24 8.50
CA ILE A 135 9.06 5.86 8.64
C ILE A 135 8.83 5.36 10.07
N ALA A 136 9.21 6.16 11.08
CA ALA A 136 8.99 5.81 12.48
C ALA A 136 7.50 5.62 12.82
N MET A 137 6.60 6.42 12.20
CA MET A 137 5.16 6.25 12.36
C MET A 137 4.67 4.94 11.73
N VAL A 138 5.16 4.58 10.53
CA VAL A 138 4.81 3.32 9.86
C VAL A 138 5.31 2.12 10.65
N HIS A 139 6.55 2.14 11.16
CA HIS A 139 7.09 1.07 12.00
C HIS A 139 6.24 0.85 13.26
N ARG A 140 5.83 1.94 13.95
CA ARG A 140 4.94 1.81 15.11
C ARG A 140 3.58 1.20 14.74
N ALA A 141 3.03 1.55 13.57
CA ALA A 141 1.77 0.98 13.09
C ALA A 141 1.92 -0.50 12.73
N HIS A 142 3.02 -0.90 12.11
CA HIS A 142 3.31 -2.28 11.74
C HIS A 142 3.59 -3.18 12.94
N ALA A 143 4.27 -2.68 13.97
CA ALA A 143 4.67 -3.47 15.14
C ALA A 143 3.52 -4.19 15.87
N VAL A 144 2.29 -3.67 15.75
CA VAL A 144 1.09 -4.25 16.35
C VAL A 144 0.32 -5.17 15.38
N VAL A 145 0.66 -5.14 14.08
CA VAL A 145 0.03 -5.96 13.04
C VAL A 145 0.82 -7.26 12.89
N LYS A 146 0.53 -8.22 13.75
CA LYS A 146 1.19 -9.53 13.76
C LYS A 146 0.28 -10.61 14.32
N GLY A 147 0.48 -11.83 13.86
CA GLY A 147 -0.18 -13.03 14.32
C GLY A 147 0.81 -14.20 14.44
N PRO A 148 0.33 -15.44 14.66
CA PRO A 148 1.19 -16.60 14.79
C PRO A 148 2.06 -16.89 13.56
N ASP A 149 1.57 -16.55 12.38
CA ASP A 149 2.11 -16.93 11.07
C ASP A 149 2.37 -15.75 10.14
N TYR A 150 2.20 -14.52 10.61
CA TYR A 150 2.47 -13.30 9.82
C TYR A 150 2.93 -12.13 10.70
N SER A 151 3.64 -11.20 10.08
CA SER A 151 4.02 -9.91 10.68
C SER A 151 4.07 -8.84 9.59
N ALA A 152 3.52 -7.66 9.85
CA ALA A 152 3.68 -6.54 8.93
C ALA A 152 5.12 -6.03 8.83
N ASP A 153 6.00 -6.45 9.75
CA ASP A 153 7.44 -6.18 9.70
C ASP A 153 8.24 -7.26 8.91
N ASP A 154 7.56 -8.28 8.33
CA ASP A 154 8.23 -9.24 7.45
C ASP A 154 8.71 -8.55 6.16
N PRO A 155 10.02 -8.60 5.85
CA PRO A 155 10.57 -7.95 4.68
C PRO A 155 10.00 -8.45 3.35
N ASN A 156 9.59 -9.74 3.26
CA ASN A 156 9.03 -10.29 2.03
C ASN A 156 7.62 -9.76 1.79
N LEU A 157 6.81 -9.63 2.85
CA LEU A 157 5.48 -9.02 2.75
C LEU A 157 5.56 -7.55 2.35
N GLN A 158 6.51 -6.81 2.91
CA GLN A 158 6.75 -5.41 2.56
C GLN A 158 7.29 -5.26 1.14
N LEU A 159 8.18 -6.16 0.70
CA LEU A 159 8.67 -6.21 -0.68
C LEU A 159 7.51 -6.39 -1.68
N TRP A 160 6.61 -7.33 -1.40
CA TRP A 160 5.43 -7.55 -2.25
C TRP A 160 4.53 -6.30 -2.31
N VAL A 161 4.26 -5.68 -1.16
CA VAL A 161 3.47 -4.44 -1.11
C VAL A 161 4.11 -3.33 -1.96
N ALA A 162 5.42 -3.11 -1.84
CA ALA A 162 6.14 -2.13 -2.65
C ALA A 162 6.13 -2.49 -4.15
N ALA A 163 6.28 -3.78 -4.48
CA ALA A 163 6.21 -4.27 -5.86
C ALA A 163 4.85 -3.98 -6.51
N THR A 164 3.74 -4.15 -5.78
CA THR A 164 2.40 -3.82 -6.30
C THR A 164 2.23 -2.33 -6.56
N LEU A 165 2.80 -1.47 -5.72
CA LEU A 165 2.76 -0.02 -5.92
C LEU A 165 3.54 0.38 -7.19
N TYR A 166 4.70 -0.21 -7.42
CA TYR A 166 5.48 0.01 -8.64
C TYR A 166 4.72 -0.48 -9.87
N ALA A 167 4.32 -1.77 -9.90
CA ALA A 167 3.72 -2.38 -11.08
C ALA A 167 2.43 -1.65 -11.51
N VAL A 168 1.53 -1.39 -10.58
CA VAL A 168 0.27 -0.68 -10.87
C VAL A 168 0.52 0.78 -11.23
N GLY A 169 1.44 1.44 -10.52
CA GLY A 169 1.75 2.85 -10.76
C GLY A 169 2.37 3.07 -12.15
N ILE A 170 3.36 2.25 -12.51
CA ILE A 170 4.06 2.40 -13.79
C ILE A 170 3.17 2.04 -14.98
N GLU A 171 2.32 1.03 -14.83
CA GLU A 171 1.35 0.65 -15.87
C GLU A 171 0.36 1.79 -16.16
N LEU A 172 -0.27 2.34 -15.12
CA LEU A 172 -1.18 3.47 -15.28
C LEU A 172 -0.50 4.71 -15.86
N TYR A 173 0.69 5.02 -15.40
CA TYR A 173 1.44 6.15 -15.94
C TYR A 173 1.69 5.99 -17.44
N GLN A 174 2.18 4.82 -17.88
CA GLN A 174 2.43 4.54 -19.29
C GLN A 174 1.15 4.47 -20.13
N GLN A 175 0.04 4.01 -19.55
CA GLN A 175 -1.27 4.04 -20.23
C GLN A 175 -1.72 5.48 -20.52
N MET A 176 -1.41 6.44 -19.65
CA MET A 176 -1.82 7.84 -19.81
C MET A 176 -0.85 8.65 -20.68
N PHE A 177 0.44 8.47 -20.48
CA PHE A 177 1.46 9.35 -21.07
C PHE A 177 2.27 8.68 -22.19
N GLY A 178 2.04 7.37 -22.43
CA GLY A 178 2.80 6.59 -23.42
C GLY A 178 3.99 5.88 -22.78
N ARG A 179 4.68 5.10 -23.61
CA ARG A 179 5.87 4.36 -23.17
C ARG A 179 7.00 5.33 -22.82
N MET A 180 7.68 5.04 -21.74
CA MET A 180 8.92 5.72 -21.36
C MET A 180 10.10 5.22 -22.18
N THR A 181 11.15 6.03 -22.25
CA THR A 181 12.46 5.55 -22.71
C THR A 181 12.99 4.49 -21.73
N GLU A 182 13.89 3.62 -22.17
CA GLU A 182 14.50 2.62 -21.29
C GLU A 182 15.26 3.28 -20.14
N GLU A 183 15.96 4.39 -20.43
CA GLU A 183 16.73 5.15 -19.44
C GLU A 183 15.83 5.77 -18.36
N ASP A 184 14.74 6.44 -18.74
CA ASP A 184 13.76 6.97 -17.79
C ASP A 184 13.12 5.85 -16.95
N ALA A 185 12.75 4.74 -17.61
CA ALA A 185 12.13 3.61 -16.94
C ALA A 185 13.08 2.94 -15.93
N ASP A 186 14.37 2.79 -16.25
CA ASP A 186 15.38 2.25 -15.33
C ASP A 186 15.67 3.21 -14.18
N SER A 187 15.72 4.51 -14.44
CA SER A 187 15.93 5.52 -13.42
C SER A 187 14.75 5.59 -12.45
N ILE A 188 13.52 5.59 -12.96
CA ILE A 188 12.31 5.53 -12.15
C ILE A 188 12.27 4.24 -11.32
N TYR A 189 12.61 3.09 -11.92
CA TYR A 189 12.63 1.81 -11.24
C TYR A 189 13.58 1.80 -10.05
N ARG A 190 14.81 2.31 -10.22
CA ARG A 190 15.78 2.44 -9.12
C ARG A 190 15.22 3.27 -7.97
N GLU A 191 14.68 4.45 -8.28
CA GLU A 191 14.15 5.33 -7.23
C GLU A 191 12.89 4.79 -6.56
N TYR A 192 12.11 3.94 -7.24
CA TYR A 192 10.95 3.27 -6.61
C TYR A 192 11.34 2.32 -5.47
N SER A 193 12.59 1.83 -5.45
CA SER A 193 13.09 1.00 -4.36
C SER A 193 12.98 1.69 -2.99
N ILE A 194 12.96 3.04 -2.93
CA ILE A 194 12.76 3.79 -1.69
C ILE A 194 11.51 3.38 -0.94
N LEU A 195 10.43 2.99 -1.64
CA LEU A 195 9.20 2.51 -1.01
C LEU A 195 9.35 1.14 -0.34
N ALA A 196 10.41 0.40 -0.64
CA ALA A 196 10.72 -0.87 -0.01
C ALA A 196 11.80 -0.69 1.07
N VAL A 197 12.96 -0.13 0.69
CA VAL A 197 14.15 -0.09 1.54
C VAL A 197 14.07 0.92 2.69
N SER A 198 13.16 1.90 2.61
CA SER A 198 12.87 2.80 3.73
C SER A 198 12.08 2.13 4.88
N LEU A 199 11.66 0.87 4.71
CA LEU A 199 11.06 0.05 5.77
C LEU A 199 12.01 -1.10 6.16
N ARG A 200 11.52 -2.35 6.14
CA ARG A 200 12.31 -3.52 6.56
C ARG A 200 12.91 -4.32 5.39
N VAL A 201 12.68 -3.89 4.14
CA VAL A 201 13.23 -4.57 2.97
C VAL A 201 14.70 -4.21 2.83
N ARG A 202 15.57 -5.22 2.89
CA ARG A 202 17.01 -5.02 2.68
C ARG A 202 17.27 -4.62 1.22
N PRO A 203 18.26 -3.74 0.94
CA PRO A 203 18.56 -3.27 -0.42
C PRO A 203 18.69 -4.40 -1.46
N GLY A 204 19.38 -5.48 -1.13
CA GLY A 204 19.58 -6.64 -2.00
C GLY A 204 18.33 -7.49 -2.26
N MET A 205 17.20 -7.25 -1.57
CA MET A 205 15.92 -7.93 -1.84
C MET A 205 15.14 -7.28 -2.98
N TRP A 206 15.30 -5.96 -3.21
CA TRP A 206 14.70 -5.32 -4.38
C TRP A 206 15.38 -5.85 -5.65
N PRO A 207 14.62 -6.36 -6.64
CA PRO A 207 15.22 -6.97 -7.82
C PRO A 207 16.18 -6.02 -8.54
N VAL A 208 17.35 -6.53 -8.92
CA VAL A 208 18.48 -5.71 -9.44
C VAL A 208 18.20 -4.97 -10.76
N SER A 209 17.14 -5.36 -11.47
CA SER A 209 16.73 -4.76 -12.74
C SER A 209 15.24 -4.90 -12.97
N ARG A 210 14.67 -4.10 -13.89
CA ARG A 210 13.26 -4.23 -14.31
C ARG A 210 12.95 -5.62 -14.86
N ARG A 211 13.88 -6.26 -15.55
CA ARG A 211 13.72 -7.64 -16.03
C ARG A 211 13.56 -8.60 -14.85
N ALA A 212 14.49 -8.56 -13.90
CA ALA A 212 14.42 -9.40 -12.70
C ALA A 212 13.17 -9.12 -11.87
N PHE A 213 12.71 -7.85 -11.85
CA PHE A 213 11.44 -7.47 -11.22
C PHE A 213 10.24 -8.16 -11.87
N TRP A 214 10.14 -8.17 -13.18
CA TRP A 214 9.00 -8.80 -13.86
C TRP A 214 9.04 -10.32 -13.76
N GLU A 215 10.22 -10.94 -13.72
CA GLU A 215 10.40 -12.38 -13.42
C GLU A 215 9.90 -12.70 -12.01
N TYR A 216 10.28 -11.89 -11.01
CA TYR A 216 9.77 -11.98 -9.64
C TYR A 216 8.24 -11.78 -9.59
N TRP A 217 7.73 -10.76 -10.26
CA TRP A 217 6.30 -10.46 -10.34
C TRP A 217 5.49 -11.62 -10.90
N ASP A 218 5.90 -12.16 -12.03
CA ASP A 218 5.20 -13.27 -12.68
C ASP A 218 5.19 -14.52 -11.79
N GLN A 219 6.31 -14.82 -11.13
CA GLN A 219 6.39 -15.91 -10.17
C GLN A 219 5.40 -15.72 -9.00
N GLN A 220 5.33 -14.51 -8.44
CA GLN A 220 4.38 -14.21 -7.37
C GLN A 220 2.93 -14.39 -7.86
N ILE A 221 2.59 -13.83 -9.02
CA ILE A 221 1.24 -13.96 -9.59
C ILE A 221 0.87 -15.42 -9.84
N GLU A 222 1.80 -16.26 -10.26
CA GLU A 222 1.55 -17.69 -10.53
C GLU A 222 1.36 -18.51 -9.26
N THR A 223 2.04 -18.18 -8.18
CA THR A 223 2.00 -18.96 -6.94
C THR A 223 0.92 -18.52 -5.96
N MET A 224 0.43 -17.28 -6.05
CA MET A 224 -0.57 -16.75 -5.11
C MET A 224 -1.89 -17.49 -5.12
N HIS A 225 -2.45 -17.67 -3.92
CA HIS A 225 -3.78 -18.23 -3.68
C HIS A 225 -4.65 -17.24 -2.90
N ILE A 226 -5.81 -16.93 -3.44
CA ILE A 226 -6.74 -15.98 -2.80
C ILE A 226 -7.41 -16.65 -1.59
N THR A 227 -7.05 -16.18 -0.40
CA THR A 227 -7.59 -16.66 0.88
C THR A 227 -8.97 -16.06 1.17
N GLU A 228 -9.67 -16.62 2.17
CA GLU A 228 -10.93 -16.04 2.63
C GLU A 228 -10.76 -14.61 3.19
N ASN A 229 -9.64 -14.34 3.86
CA ASN A 229 -9.29 -12.99 4.32
C ASN A 229 -9.23 -12.01 3.14
N ALA A 230 -8.51 -12.38 2.08
CA ALA A 230 -8.44 -11.56 0.87
C ALA A 230 -9.81 -11.36 0.21
N GLN A 231 -10.67 -12.40 0.20
CA GLN A 231 -12.04 -12.29 -0.32
C GLN A 231 -12.90 -11.32 0.52
N ARG A 232 -12.78 -11.35 1.86
CA ARG A 232 -13.48 -10.38 2.73
C ARG A 232 -13.04 -8.96 2.45
N VAL A 233 -11.72 -8.71 2.41
CA VAL A 233 -11.18 -7.39 2.07
C VAL A 233 -11.65 -6.91 0.69
N ALA A 234 -11.65 -7.79 -0.32
CA ALA A 234 -12.15 -7.46 -1.65
C ALA A 234 -13.62 -7.06 -1.64
N LYS A 235 -14.46 -7.78 -0.86
CA LYS A 235 -15.88 -7.46 -0.68
C LYS A 235 -16.07 -6.10 -0.02
N ASP A 236 -15.32 -5.83 1.05
CA ASP A 236 -15.40 -4.57 1.78
C ASP A 236 -14.90 -3.39 0.93
N LEU A 237 -13.92 -3.61 0.09
CA LEU A 237 -13.41 -2.57 -0.81
C LEU A 237 -14.38 -2.25 -1.96
N LEU A 238 -14.90 -3.28 -2.63
CA LEU A 238 -15.60 -3.12 -3.90
C LEU A 238 -17.12 -3.04 -3.76
N TRP A 239 -17.70 -3.53 -2.66
CA TRP A 239 -19.13 -3.57 -2.42
C TRP A 239 -19.55 -2.92 -1.10
N ASN A 240 -18.70 -2.03 -0.55
CA ASN A 240 -18.96 -1.35 0.70
C ASN A 240 -20.24 -0.50 0.63
N LYS A 241 -21.19 -0.81 1.52
CA LYS A 241 -22.49 -0.09 1.62
C LYS A 241 -22.43 1.07 2.63
N GLU A 242 -21.42 1.10 3.49
CA GLU A 242 -21.22 2.12 4.52
C GLU A 242 -20.62 3.42 3.99
N LEU A 243 -20.11 3.38 2.76
CA LEU A 243 -19.55 4.58 2.13
C LEU A 243 -20.64 5.63 1.83
N PRO A 244 -20.32 6.92 1.92
CA PRO A 244 -21.21 8.00 1.53
C PRO A 244 -21.76 7.82 0.11
N LEU A 245 -23.01 8.19 -0.13
CA LEU A 245 -23.70 7.95 -1.42
C LEU A 245 -22.89 8.44 -2.62
N HIS A 246 -22.28 9.62 -2.54
CA HIS A 246 -21.48 10.17 -3.64
C HIS A 246 -20.25 9.32 -3.97
N VAL A 247 -19.67 8.60 -3.00
CA VAL A 247 -18.56 7.65 -3.22
C VAL A 247 -19.11 6.33 -3.80
N ARG A 248 -20.28 5.88 -3.32
CA ARG A 248 -20.91 4.65 -3.81
C ARG A 248 -21.25 4.72 -5.30
N PHE A 249 -21.60 5.90 -5.82
CA PHE A 249 -21.83 6.08 -7.27
C PHE A 249 -20.57 5.80 -8.12
N LEU A 250 -19.37 5.92 -7.54
CA LEU A 250 -18.12 5.61 -8.22
C LEU A 250 -17.75 4.11 -8.18
N LEU A 251 -18.34 3.33 -7.26
CA LEU A 251 -18.00 1.91 -7.10
C LEU A 251 -18.17 1.06 -8.37
N PRO A 252 -19.17 1.25 -9.23
CA PRO A 252 -19.25 0.51 -10.50
C PRO A 252 -18.03 0.74 -11.40
N LEU A 253 -17.54 1.99 -11.45
CA LEU A 253 -16.33 2.34 -12.21
C LEU A 253 -15.08 1.75 -11.52
N VAL A 254 -14.97 1.85 -10.19
CA VAL A 254 -13.87 1.23 -9.43
C VAL A 254 -13.84 -0.29 -9.66
N ARG A 255 -14.98 -0.97 -9.61
CA ARG A 255 -15.07 -2.41 -9.91
C ARG A 255 -14.67 -2.76 -11.34
N LEU A 256 -15.06 -1.92 -12.31
CA LEU A 256 -14.69 -2.12 -13.70
C LEU A 256 -13.18 -1.98 -13.89
N THR A 257 -12.60 -0.87 -13.43
CA THR A 257 -11.15 -0.60 -13.57
C THR A 257 -10.32 -1.63 -12.82
N THR A 258 -10.67 -1.95 -11.58
CA THR A 258 -9.99 -2.97 -10.77
C THR A 258 -10.00 -4.33 -11.48
N ALA A 259 -11.17 -4.80 -11.94
CA ALA A 259 -11.27 -6.10 -12.59
C ALA A 259 -10.44 -6.20 -13.87
N GLU A 260 -10.36 -5.12 -14.66
CA GLU A 260 -9.63 -5.14 -15.93
C GLU A 260 -8.13 -4.87 -15.76
N MET A 261 -7.70 -4.25 -14.65
CA MET A 261 -6.29 -4.05 -14.30
C MET A 261 -5.63 -5.28 -13.66
N LEU A 262 -6.42 -6.13 -12.99
CA LEU A 262 -5.87 -7.33 -12.36
C LEU A 262 -5.40 -8.36 -13.40
N PRO A 263 -4.25 -9.03 -13.15
CA PRO A 263 -3.86 -10.21 -13.91
C PRO A 263 -5.00 -11.22 -13.97
N LYS A 264 -5.19 -11.86 -15.13
CA LYS A 264 -6.33 -12.76 -15.39
C LYS A 264 -6.51 -13.78 -14.27
N ARG A 265 -5.44 -14.44 -13.84
CA ARG A 265 -5.46 -15.47 -12.81
C ARG A 265 -5.99 -14.93 -11.46
N ILE A 266 -5.47 -13.79 -11.01
CA ILE A 266 -5.87 -13.14 -9.75
C ILE A 266 -7.34 -12.66 -9.84
N ARG A 267 -7.72 -12.04 -10.96
CA ARG A 267 -9.09 -11.61 -11.20
C ARG A 267 -10.09 -12.76 -11.11
N GLU A 268 -9.79 -13.90 -11.76
CA GLU A 268 -10.64 -15.08 -11.74
C GLU A 268 -10.71 -15.71 -10.34
N ALA A 269 -9.58 -15.75 -9.60
CA ALA A 269 -9.54 -16.24 -8.23
C ALA A 269 -10.37 -15.39 -7.25
N TYR A 270 -10.48 -14.07 -7.49
CA TYR A 270 -11.42 -13.20 -6.76
C TYR A 270 -12.87 -13.33 -7.23
N GLY A 271 -13.16 -14.13 -8.25
CA GLY A 271 -14.50 -14.24 -8.85
C GLY A 271 -14.96 -12.97 -9.58
N LEU A 272 -14.03 -12.07 -9.92
CA LEU A 272 -14.35 -10.83 -10.63
C LEU A 272 -14.59 -11.12 -12.12
N LYS A 273 -15.83 -10.88 -12.57
CA LYS A 273 -16.24 -11.18 -13.95
C LYS A 273 -15.69 -10.15 -14.92
N SER A 274 -15.07 -10.63 -16.00
CA SER A 274 -14.76 -9.85 -17.19
C SER A 274 -15.55 -10.42 -18.38
N SER A 275 -16.09 -9.54 -19.22
CA SER A 275 -16.80 -9.90 -20.45
C SER A 275 -16.34 -9.02 -21.60
N LYS A 276 -16.68 -9.39 -22.83
CA LYS A 276 -16.36 -8.56 -24.01
C LYS A 276 -16.92 -7.14 -23.87
N ILE A 277 -18.12 -6.99 -23.31
CA ILE A 277 -18.78 -5.69 -23.07
C ILE A 277 -18.00 -4.91 -22.01
N ARG A 278 -17.66 -5.51 -20.86
CA ARG A 278 -16.92 -4.85 -19.80
C ARG A 278 -15.53 -4.38 -20.26
N ARG A 279 -14.82 -5.24 -20.99
CA ARG A 279 -13.53 -4.88 -21.62
C ARG A 279 -13.68 -3.74 -22.63
N GLY A 280 -14.74 -3.76 -23.43
CA GLY A 280 -15.07 -2.65 -24.34
C GLY A 280 -15.29 -1.34 -23.59
N LEU A 281 -16.13 -1.37 -22.55
CA LEU A 281 -16.38 -0.21 -21.69
C LEU A 281 -15.10 0.31 -21.02
N TYR A 282 -14.27 -0.59 -20.47
CA TYR A 282 -12.97 -0.21 -19.90
C TYR A 282 -12.07 0.47 -20.93
N ARG A 283 -11.96 -0.09 -22.15
CA ARG A 283 -11.15 0.52 -23.22
C ARG A 283 -11.64 1.91 -23.61
N VAL A 284 -12.97 2.09 -23.71
CA VAL A 284 -13.57 3.41 -23.99
C VAL A 284 -13.25 4.38 -22.86
N THR A 285 -13.46 3.99 -21.61
CA THR A 285 -13.13 4.82 -20.45
C THR A 285 -11.65 5.18 -20.42
N LEU A 286 -10.77 4.21 -20.63
CA LEU A 286 -9.32 4.40 -20.67
C LEU A 286 -8.92 5.33 -21.83
N GLY A 287 -9.47 5.11 -23.03
CA GLY A 287 -9.20 5.94 -24.20
C GLY A 287 -9.63 7.39 -24.00
N PHE A 288 -10.82 7.61 -23.45
CA PHE A 288 -11.30 8.93 -23.06
C PHE A 288 -10.37 9.60 -22.02
N THR A 289 -10.02 8.86 -20.97
CA THR A 289 -9.12 9.36 -19.92
C THR A 289 -7.73 9.69 -20.49
N LYS A 290 -7.20 8.85 -21.36
CA LYS A 290 -5.91 9.06 -22.02
C LYS A 290 -5.85 10.37 -22.83
N VAL A 291 -6.95 10.76 -23.47
CA VAL A 291 -7.03 12.00 -24.23
C VAL A 291 -7.25 13.20 -23.31
N THR A 292 -8.12 13.08 -22.32
CA THR A 292 -8.55 14.22 -21.50
C THR A 292 -7.62 14.51 -20.32
N TYR A 293 -7.07 13.48 -19.69
CA TYR A 293 -6.27 13.63 -18.46
C TYR A 293 -4.97 14.45 -18.67
N PRO A 294 -4.15 14.20 -19.71
CA PRO A 294 -2.96 15.02 -19.97
C PRO A 294 -3.25 16.49 -20.25
N CYS A 295 -4.46 16.80 -20.76
CA CYS A 295 -4.90 18.17 -21.02
C CYS A 295 -5.29 18.95 -19.74
N LEU A 296 -5.46 18.24 -18.61
CA LEU A 296 -5.75 18.91 -17.34
C LEU A 296 -4.51 19.68 -16.85
N PRO A 297 -4.72 20.90 -16.29
CA PRO A 297 -3.64 21.67 -15.67
C PRO A 297 -2.87 20.82 -14.64
N LYS A 298 -1.54 20.96 -14.58
CA LYS A 298 -0.70 20.24 -13.63
C LYS A 298 -1.18 20.43 -12.18
N THR A 299 -1.70 21.62 -11.85
CA THR A 299 -2.29 21.92 -10.54
C THR A 299 -3.46 21.01 -10.16
N ILE A 300 -4.24 20.54 -11.13
CA ILE A 300 -5.33 19.57 -10.88
C ILE A 300 -4.76 18.16 -10.78
N ARG A 301 -3.87 17.79 -11.69
CA ARG A 301 -3.26 16.45 -11.71
C ARG A 301 -2.43 16.13 -10.46
N THR A 302 -1.79 17.15 -9.88
CA THR A 302 -0.94 17.00 -8.67
C THR A 302 -1.68 17.40 -7.38
N TYR A 303 -2.99 17.65 -7.41
CA TYR A 303 -3.74 18.07 -6.23
C TYR A 303 -3.67 17.08 -5.06
N PRO A 304 -3.85 15.74 -5.26
CA PRO A 304 -3.75 14.80 -4.15
C PRO A 304 -2.38 14.82 -3.46
N MET A 305 -1.31 14.87 -4.24
CA MET A 305 0.05 14.96 -3.70
C MET A 305 0.21 16.18 -2.78
N ARG A 306 -0.18 17.35 -3.24
CA ARG A 306 -0.09 18.59 -2.44
C ARG A 306 -0.97 18.53 -1.20
N TYR A 307 -2.18 17.99 -1.34
CA TYR A 307 -3.12 17.83 -0.22
C TYR A 307 -2.54 16.95 0.89
N TYR A 308 -2.05 15.76 0.55
CA TYR A 308 -1.54 14.82 1.55
C TYR A 308 -0.21 15.29 2.17
N LEU A 309 0.67 15.93 1.40
CA LEU A 309 1.90 16.53 1.95
C LEU A 309 1.60 17.67 2.92
N THR A 310 0.69 18.57 2.58
CA THR A 310 0.27 19.66 3.48
C THR A 310 -0.36 19.13 4.76
N ASP A 311 -1.24 18.13 4.63
CA ASP A 311 -1.86 17.47 5.77
C ASP A 311 -0.83 16.77 6.69
N MET A 312 0.13 16.07 6.09
CA MET A 312 1.24 15.44 6.82
C MET A 312 2.05 16.49 7.60
N ARG A 313 2.49 17.56 6.94
CA ARG A 313 3.29 18.63 7.55
C ARG A 313 2.57 19.27 8.74
N ARG A 314 1.29 19.60 8.57
CA ARG A 314 0.46 20.13 9.67
C ARG A 314 0.42 19.18 10.88
N ARG A 315 0.35 17.87 10.65
CA ARG A 315 0.34 16.88 11.74
C ARG A 315 1.68 16.72 12.41
N LEU A 316 2.77 16.72 11.66
CA LEU A 316 4.12 16.66 12.25
C LEU A 316 4.37 17.88 13.13
N GLN A 317 3.94 19.08 12.71
CA GLN A 317 4.02 20.29 13.52
C GLN A 317 3.21 20.22 14.83
N ASN A 318 2.08 19.55 14.83
CA ASN A 318 1.24 19.39 16.03
C ASN A 318 1.74 18.27 16.97
N MET A 319 2.72 17.49 16.57
CA MET A 319 3.33 16.41 17.38
C MET A 319 4.69 16.83 18.00
N SER A 320 5.30 17.90 17.48
CA SER A 320 6.51 18.53 18.02
C SER A 320 6.15 19.51 19.13
#